data_bb546da030dd026c659920f3f81bfff3
#
_entry.id   bb546da030dd026c659920f3f81bfff3
#
_cell.length_a   1.000
_cell.length_b   1.000
_cell.length_c   1.000
_cell.angle_alpha   90.00
_cell.angle_beta   90.00
_cell.angle_gamma   90.00
#
_symmetry.space_group_name_H-M   'P 1'
#
loop_
_entity.id
_entity.type
_entity.pdbx_description
1 polymer ?
#
loop_
_entity_poly.entity_id
_entity_poly.type
_entity_poly.pdbx_seq_one_letter_code
_entity_poly.pdbx_strand_id
1 'polypeptide(L)' 'MSKADYQEIISEYKEQVRVLKEQNNELTDACKVKDASLKRALQKLEYTTQDLDKLQAKTDETDGKL' A
#
# COMPACT_ATOMS: atom_id res chain seq x y z
N MET A 1 -16.21 39.03 21.45
CA MET A 1 -15.86 37.70 21.97
C MET A 1 -15.02 37.84 23.24
N SER A 2 -15.31 37.03 24.22
CA SER A 2 -14.54 37.00 25.46
C SER A 2 -13.27 36.18 25.30
N LYS A 3 -12.35 36.32 26.24
CA LYS A 3 -11.12 35.51 26.29
C LYS A 3 -11.45 34.02 26.38
N ALA A 4 -12.50 33.65 27.11
CA ALA A 4 -12.95 32.26 27.22
C ALA A 4 -13.42 31.71 25.87
N ASP A 5 -14.09 32.52 25.04
CA ASP A 5 -14.52 32.10 23.70
C ASP A 5 -13.31 31.80 22.80
N TYR A 6 -12.28 32.62 22.83
CA TYR A 6 -11.06 32.40 22.09
C TYR A 6 -10.34 31.12 22.55
N GLN A 7 -10.30 30.87 23.87
CA GLN A 7 -9.69 29.67 24.41
C GLN A 7 -10.44 28.42 24.00
N GLU A 8 -11.77 28.49 23.96
CA GLU A 8 -12.60 27.37 23.50
C GLU A 8 -12.33 27.06 22.02
N ILE A 9 -12.26 28.08 21.18
CA ILE A 9 -11.95 27.92 19.75
C ILE A 9 -10.56 27.29 19.58
N ILE A 10 -9.58 27.76 20.33
CA ILE A 10 -8.22 27.21 20.26
C ILE A 10 -8.21 25.73 20.68
N SER A 11 -8.94 25.37 21.74
CA SER A 11 -9.04 23.98 22.21
C SER A 11 -9.68 23.07 21.16
N GLU A 12 -10.73 23.55 20.50
CA GLU A 12 -11.40 22.82 19.41
C GLU A 12 -10.45 22.55 18.25
N TYR A 13 -9.69 23.56 17.80
CA TYR A 13 -8.72 23.39 16.73
C TYR A 13 -7.59 22.46 17.13
N LYS A 14 -7.11 22.51 18.36
CA LYS A 14 -6.08 21.60 18.85
C LYS A 14 -6.58 20.16 18.81
N GLU A 15 -7.82 19.92 19.18
CA GLU A 15 -8.44 18.58 19.13
C GLU A 15 -8.57 18.10 17.70
N GLN A 16 -9.01 18.96 16.78
CA GLN A 16 -9.10 18.63 15.35
C GLN A 16 -7.74 18.26 14.77
N VAL A 17 -6.70 19.01 15.12
CA VAL A 17 -5.32 18.72 14.68
C VAL A 17 -4.86 17.36 15.22
N ARG A 18 -5.15 17.07 16.48
CA ARG A 18 -4.81 15.76 17.08
C ARG A 18 -5.46 14.62 16.33
N VAL A 19 -6.74 14.72 16.06
CA VAL A 19 -7.51 13.69 15.33
C VAL A 19 -6.96 13.52 13.91
N LEU A 20 -6.68 14.61 13.22
CA LEU A 20 -6.13 14.57 11.87
C LEU A 20 -4.74 13.91 11.83
N LYS A 21 -3.91 14.17 12.82
CA LYS A 21 -2.60 13.52 12.94
C LYS A 21 -2.73 12.02 13.14
N GLU A 22 -3.65 11.59 14.00
CA GLU A 22 -3.94 10.17 14.20
C GLU A 22 -4.39 9.50 12.91
N GLN A 23 -5.33 10.13 12.20
CA GLN A 23 -5.84 9.62 10.93
C GLN A 23 -4.74 9.53 9.88
N ASN A 24 -3.86 10.53 9.82
CA ASN A 24 -2.71 10.51 8.90
C ASN A 24 -1.74 9.37 9.22
N ASN A 25 -1.47 9.12 10.50
CA ASN A 25 -0.62 8.01 10.91
C ASN A 25 -1.24 6.66 10.54
N GLU A 26 -2.54 6.49 10.78
CA GLU A 26 -3.27 5.28 10.41
C GLU A 26 -3.24 5.04 8.90
N LEU A 27 -3.46 6.10 8.11
CA LEU A 27 -3.40 6.02 6.67
C LEU A 27 -1.99 5.69 6.17
N THR A 28 -0.97 6.28 6.78
CA THR A 28 0.42 5.99 6.44
C THR A 28 0.75 4.52 6.71
N ASP A 29 0.33 3.99 7.86
CA ASP A 29 0.55 2.59 8.21
C ASP A 29 -0.21 1.66 7.26
N ALA A 30 -1.46 1.99 6.93
CA ALA A 30 -2.26 1.21 5.99
C ALA A 30 -1.61 1.19 4.60
N CYS A 31 -1.07 2.31 4.15
CA CYS A 31 -0.35 2.40 2.88
C CYS A 31 0.91 1.52 2.88
N LYS A 32 1.67 1.51 3.97
CA LYS A 32 2.86 0.66 4.10
C LYS A 32 2.52 -0.82 3.99
N VAL A 33 1.44 -1.24 4.64
CA VAL A 33 0.97 -2.63 4.59
C VAL A 33 0.54 -3.00 3.16
N LYS A 34 -0.21 -2.13 2.51
CA LYS A 34 -0.64 -2.34 1.12
C LYS A 34 0.54 -2.37 0.15
N ASP A 35 1.53 -1.51 0.33
CA ASP A 35 2.74 -1.50 -0.50
C ASP A 35 3.52 -2.80 -0.36
N ALA A 36 3.69 -3.31 0.86
CA ALA A 36 4.35 -4.58 1.10
C ALA A 36 3.59 -5.74 0.45
N SER A 37 2.26 -5.74 0.54
CA SER A 37 1.40 -6.73 -0.09
C SER A 37 1.51 -6.67 -1.62
N LEU A 38 1.51 -5.47 -2.18
CA LEU A 38 1.66 -5.26 -3.62
C LEU A 38 3.02 -5.76 -4.12
N LYS A 39 4.09 -5.46 -3.41
CA LYS A 39 5.45 -5.94 -3.76
C LYS A 39 5.50 -7.45 -3.79
N ARG A 40 4.90 -8.14 -2.81
CA ARG A 40 4.84 -9.60 -2.78
C ARG A 40 4.05 -10.15 -3.96
N ALA A 41 2.92 -9.53 -4.29
CA ALA A 41 2.10 -9.95 -5.42
C ALA A 41 2.86 -9.79 -6.74
N LEU A 42 3.58 -8.68 -6.90
CA LEU A 42 4.41 -8.44 -8.10
C LEU A 42 5.54 -9.45 -8.20
N GLN A 43 6.18 -9.81 -7.10
CA GLN A 43 7.23 -10.84 -7.10
C GLN A 43 6.67 -12.20 -7.51
N LYS A 44 5.51 -12.58 -6.97
CA LYS A 44 4.84 -13.84 -7.34
C LYS A 44 4.48 -13.86 -8.82
N LEU A 45 4.00 -12.75 -9.34
CA LEU A 45 3.68 -12.62 -10.76
C LEU A 45 4.93 -12.79 -11.61
N GLU A 46 6.04 -12.15 -11.23
CA GLU A 46 7.31 -12.25 -11.93
C GLU A 46 7.82 -13.70 -11.96
N TYR A 47 7.83 -14.39 -10.81
CA TYR A 47 8.26 -15.78 -10.75
C TYR A 47 7.34 -16.70 -11.57
N THR A 48 6.03 -16.48 -11.50
CA THR A 48 5.06 -17.26 -12.28
C THR A 48 5.26 -17.03 -13.77
N THR A 49 5.52 -15.80 -14.19
CA THR A 49 5.80 -15.46 -15.58
C THR A 49 7.07 -16.13 -16.06
N GLN A 50 8.13 -16.14 -15.24
CA GLN A 50 9.40 -16.83 -15.59
C GLN A 50 9.18 -18.33 -15.71
N ASP A 51 8.42 -18.93 -14.81
CA ASP A 51 8.12 -20.36 -14.85
C ASP A 51 7.30 -20.72 -16.09
N LEU A 52 6.33 -19.87 -16.44
CA LEU A 52 5.52 -20.05 -17.64
C LEU A 52 6.39 -19.97 -18.91
N ASP A 53 7.31 -19.01 -18.98
CA ASP A 53 8.22 -18.85 -20.09
C ASP A 53 9.11 -20.08 -20.26
N LYS A 54 9.63 -20.63 -19.15
CA LYS A 54 10.43 -21.85 -19.14
C LYS A 54 9.64 -23.05 -19.65
N LEU A 55 8.40 -23.18 -19.20
CA LEU A 55 7.51 -24.24 -19.61
C LEU A 55 7.19 -24.14 -21.10
N GLN A 56 6.93 -22.93 -21.58
CA GLN A 56 6.67 -22.67 -23.01
C GLN A 56 7.89 -23.03 -23.87
N ALA A 57 9.09 -22.67 -23.42
CA ALA A 57 10.31 -23.02 -24.13
C ALA A 57 10.51 -24.54 -24.21
N LYS A 58 10.21 -25.26 -23.15
CA LYS A 58 10.28 -26.75 -23.15
C LYS A 58 9.26 -27.37 -24.10
N THR A 59 8.05 -26.84 -24.13
CA THR A 59 6.99 -27.31 -25.02
C THR A 59 7.38 -27.07 -26.48
N ASP A 60 7.87 -25.89 -26.80
CA ASP A 60 8.33 -25.54 -28.15
C ASP A 60 9.49 -26.45 -28.58
N GLU A 61 10.42 -26.73 -27.69
CA GLU A 61 11.55 -27.63 -27.96
C GLU A 61 11.08 -29.05 -28.22
N THR A 62 10.12 -29.54 -27.44
CA THR A 62 9.54 -30.87 -27.62
C THR A 62 8.78 -30.95 -28.94
N ASP A 63 7.98 -29.95 -29.28
CA ASP A 63 7.27 -29.91 -30.53
C ASP A 63 8.21 -29.85 -31.75
N GLY A 64 9.33 -29.15 -31.60
CA GLY A 64 10.35 -29.07 -32.64
C GLY A 64 11.09 -30.35 -32.89
N LYS A 65 11.07 -31.30 -31.95
CA LYS A 65 11.70 -32.63 -32.07
C LYS A 65 10.82 -33.67 -32.73
N LEU A 66 9.53 -33.35 -32.82
CA LEU A 66 8.57 -34.25 -33.46
C LEU A 66 8.55 -34.01 -34.95
#